data_5d5465f90b8232ae16c03fe35fa1a6c4
#
_entry.id   5d5465f90b8232ae16c03fe35fa1a6c4
#
_cell.length_a   1.000
_cell.length_b   1.000
_cell.length_c   1.000
_cell.angle_alpha   90.00
_cell.angle_beta   90.00
_cell.angle_gamma   90.00
#
_symmetry.space_group_name_H-M   'P 1'
#
loop_
_entity.id
_entity.type
_entity.pdbx_description
1 polymer ?
#
loop_
_entity_poly.entity_id
_entity_poly.type
_entity_poly.pdbx_seq_one_letter_code
_entity_poly.pdbx_strand_id
1 'polypeptide(L)'
;MGYDMTVEVSALNEIFVEFYYWITVPLMFLIHVGFCLYEVSISRAKNHIHTLMKNAMLIPMVTVTMFLFGFWIYFAAQGPFGDFAGGSTGLPWDATMGSNFGDHIMGVFWAAFLLFSWTAASIVSGAVIERIRTGAFLILAVLVGSVTWMIDAAWGWSAGGWMVTDWGYHDAYASGVIHGICGGAALGILAVLGPRIGKFAPDGTPRDIPPNNPWFAVIGLFIIYTGFWGFYAACNVPIIEFDGVWTATTIYGTPTTLSTITFNFLMSLAGGLMAGYYMSKGDSFWTFSGGLGGIIAASAGNDLYHPLQAFLIGIVGVWVAYKLHYWVERKFKIDDAVGAVAVHGYAGSFGVI
;
A
#
# COMPACT_ATOMS: atom_id res chain seq x y z
N MET A 1 28.19 -31.88 -27.97
CA MET A 1 27.66 -31.29 -26.75
C MET A 1 26.15 -31.32 -26.86
N GLY A 2 25.48 -32.23 -26.10
CA GLY A 2 24.01 -32.23 -26.05
C GLY A 2 23.56 -31.01 -25.28
N TYR A 3 22.78 -30.16 -25.89
CA TYR A 3 22.07 -29.08 -25.20
C TYR A 3 21.09 -29.69 -24.22
N ASP A 4 21.23 -29.39 -22.93
CA ASP A 4 20.27 -29.82 -21.91
C ASP A 4 19.15 -28.78 -21.82
N MET A 5 18.06 -29.03 -22.53
CA MET A 5 16.89 -28.14 -22.57
C MET A 5 16.29 -27.84 -21.18
N THR A 6 16.49 -28.72 -20.22
CA THR A 6 15.96 -28.50 -18.85
C THR A 6 16.71 -27.38 -18.15
N VAL A 7 18.03 -27.27 -18.33
CA VAL A 7 18.86 -26.18 -17.79
C VAL A 7 18.51 -24.84 -18.43
N GLU A 8 18.25 -24.82 -19.76
CA GLU A 8 17.87 -23.62 -20.48
C GLU A 8 16.50 -23.08 -20.04
N VAL A 9 15.52 -23.95 -19.85
CA VAL A 9 14.18 -23.58 -19.36
C VAL A 9 14.25 -23.01 -17.94
N SER A 10 15.07 -23.63 -17.09
CA SER A 10 15.29 -23.12 -15.71
C SER A 10 15.89 -21.72 -15.71
N ALA A 11 16.95 -21.50 -16.50
CA ALA A 11 17.62 -20.21 -16.62
C ALA A 11 16.68 -19.11 -17.18
N LEU A 12 15.87 -19.44 -18.19
CA LEU A 12 14.88 -18.53 -18.74
C LEU A 12 13.81 -18.15 -17.72
N ASN A 13 13.37 -19.12 -16.91
CA ASN A 13 12.41 -18.87 -15.84
C ASN A 13 12.99 -17.91 -14.79
N GLU A 14 14.21 -18.12 -14.33
CA GLU A 14 14.88 -17.21 -13.38
C GLU A 14 15.01 -15.80 -13.92
N ILE A 15 15.50 -15.64 -15.16
CA ILE A 15 15.63 -14.33 -15.83
C ILE A 15 14.25 -13.67 -15.97
N PHE A 16 13.21 -14.41 -16.32
CA PHE A 16 11.85 -13.88 -16.43
C PHE A 16 11.32 -13.41 -15.07
N VAL A 17 11.50 -14.18 -14.01
CA VAL A 17 11.05 -13.82 -12.66
C VAL A 17 11.78 -12.60 -12.14
N GLU A 18 13.11 -12.52 -12.34
CA GLU A 18 13.90 -11.34 -12.01
C GLU A 18 13.40 -10.10 -12.76
N PHE A 19 13.25 -10.19 -14.08
CA PHE A 19 12.73 -9.10 -14.90
C PHE A 19 11.30 -8.71 -14.51
N TYR A 20 10.46 -9.68 -14.21
CA TYR A 20 9.08 -9.45 -13.76
C TYR A 20 9.04 -8.58 -12.48
N TYR A 21 9.83 -8.92 -11.46
CA TYR A 21 9.92 -8.10 -10.25
C TYR A 21 10.60 -6.76 -10.52
N TRP A 22 11.65 -6.75 -11.32
CA TRP A 22 12.36 -5.51 -11.66
C TRP A 22 11.47 -4.47 -12.30
N ILE A 23 10.59 -4.86 -13.24
CA ILE A 23 9.67 -3.93 -13.89
C ILE A 23 8.60 -3.39 -12.93
N THR A 24 8.29 -4.09 -11.84
CA THR A 24 7.35 -3.59 -10.83
C THR A 24 7.92 -2.38 -10.09
N VAL A 25 9.23 -2.30 -9.91
CA VAL A 25 9.89 -1.21 -9.17
C VAL A 25 9.60 0.16 -9.77
N PRO A 26 9.90 0.44 -11.06
CA PRO A 26 9.56 1.74 -11.66
C PRO A 26 8.06 2.01 -11.72
N LEU A 27 7.21 0.99 -11.90
CA LEU A 27 5.77 1.17 -11.87
C LEU A 27 5.29 1.57 -10.45
N MET A 28 5.74 0.88 -9.41
CA MET A 28 5.40 1.23 -8.03
C MET A 28 5.96 2.60 -7.62
N PHE A 29 7.10 3.03 -8.18
CA PHE A 29 7.62 4.37 -7.95
C PHE A 29 6.63 5.46 -8.35
N LEU A 30 5.78 5.22 -9.37
CA LEU A 30 4.71 6.13 -9.75
C LEU A 30 3.72 6.40 -8.62
N ILE A 31 3.51 5.45 -7.69
CA ILE A 31 2.68 5.69 -6.50
C ILE A 31 3.24 6.87 -5.70
N HIS A 32 4.56 6.92 -5.50
CA HIS A 32 5.20 8.02 -4.74
C HIS A 32 5.16 9.34 -5.48
N VAL A 33 5.35 9.31 -6.81
CA VAL A 33 5.16 10.50 -7.66
C VAL A 33 3.73 11.03 -7.51
N GLY A 34 2.76 10.13 -7.57
CA GLY A 34 1.35 10.45 -7.40
C GLY A 34 1.02 11.00 -6.01
N PHE A 35 1.51 10.36 -4.94
CA PHE A 35 1.32 10.86 -3.56
C PHE A 35 1.93 12.25 -3.38
N CYS A 36 3.14 12.46 -3.87
CA CYS A 36 3.80 13.76 -3.80
C CYS A 36 2.95 14.86 -4.47
N LEU A 37 2.47 14.60 -5.68
CA LEU A 37 1.62 15.53 -6.42
C LEU A 37 0.26 15.73 -5.74
N TYR A 38 -0.36 14.66 -5.26
CA TYR A 38 -1.65 14.70 -4.56
C TYR A 38 -1.56 15.51 -3.26
N GLU A 39 -0.60 15.20 -2.39
CA GLU A 39 -0.43 15.89 -1.11
C GLU A 39 -0.12 17.37 -1.28
N VAL A 40 0.77 17.73 -2.22
CA VAL A 40 1.10 19.13 -2.51
C VAL A 40 -0.11 19.89 -3.02
N SER A 41 -0.91 19.27 -3.88
CA SER A 41 -2.09 19.92 -4.44
C SER A 41 -3.23 20.13 -3.44
N ILE A 42 -3.30 19.30 -2.39
CA ILE A 42 -4.27 19.51 -1.29
C ILE A 42 -3.76 20.50 -0.26
N SER A 43 -2.44 20.52 0.02
CA SER A 43 -1.87 21.41 1.01
C SER A 43 -1.94 22.89 0.59
N ARG A 44 -2.12 23.77 1.58
CA ARG A 44 -2.08 25.22 1.33
C ARG A 44 -0.71 25.66 0.81
N ALA A 45 -0.66 26.63 -0.10
CA ALA A 45 0.53 27.06 -0.83
C ALA A 45 1.76 27.32 0.05
N LYS A 46 1.58 27.90 1.25
CA LYS A 46 2.67 28.15 2.20
C LYS A 46 3.36 26.88 2.71
N ASN A 47 2.74 25.72 2.55
CA ASN A 47 3.25 24.44 3.02
C ASN A 47 3.79 23.54 1.89
N HIS A 48 3.72 23.96 0.62
CA HIS A 48 4.11 23.12 -0.54
C HIS A 48 5.54 22.61 -0.42
N ILE A 49 6.51 23.52 -0.14
CA ILE A 49 7.92 23.12 -0.03
C ILE A 49 8.12 22.13 1.12
N HIS A 50 7.47 22.36 2.26
CA HIS A 50 7.54 21.44 3.39
C HIS A 50 6.97 20.05 3.01
N THR A 51 5.83 20.00 2.31
CA THR A 51 5.21 18.75 1.85
C THR A 51 6.12 18.02 0.85
N LEU A 52 6.71 18.73 -0.12
CA LEU A 52 7.67 18.16 -1.07
C LEU A 52 8.92 17.60 -0.37
N MET A 53 9.53 18.37 0.54
CA MET A 53 10.73 17.94 1.27
C MET A 53 10.44 16.72 2.15
N LYS A 54 9.28 16.65 2.77
CA LYS A 54 8.83 15.50 3.56
C LYS A 54 8.73 14.25 2.70
N ASN A 55 8.09 14.33 1.54
CA ASN A 55 7.97 13.22 0.61
C ASN A 55 9.33 12.81 0.01
N ALA A 56 10.19 13.78 -0.34
CA ALA A 56 11.52 13.48 -0.87
C ALA A 56 12.41 12.78 0.18
N MET A 57 12.39 13.23 1.43
CA MET A 57 13.25 12.68 2.49
C MET A 57 12.74 11.36 3.07
N LEU A 58 11.47 11.03 2.89
CA LEU A 58 10.94 9.70 3.21
C LEU A 58 11.73 8.61 2.45
N ILE A 59 12.00 8.84 1.17
CA ILE A 59 12.67 7.87 0.29
C ILE A 59 14.01 7.39 0.90
N PRO A 60 15.04 8.23 1.11
CA PRO A 60 16.31 7.75 1.65
C PRO A 60 16.19 7.21 3.08
N MET A 61 15.33 7.80 3.93
CA MET A 61 15.20 7.35 5.31
C MET A 61 14.63 5.93 5.40
N VAL A 62 13.56 5.64 4.67
CA VAL A 62 12.97 4.30 4.66
C VAL A 62 13.86 3.31 3.91
N THR A 63 14.50 3.71 2.80
CA THR A 63 15.42 2.84 2.07
C THR A 63 16.56 2.33 2.96
N VAL A 64 17.23 3.24 3.65
CA VAL A 64 18.38 2.87 4.51
C VAL A 64 17.92 2.01 5.69
N THR A 65 16.83 2.37 6.34
CA THR A 65 16.34 1.62 7.51
C THR A 65 15.73 0.27 7.13
N MET A 66 15.09 0.19 5.96
CA MET A 66 14.62 -1.07 5.41
C MET A 66 15.78 -2.02 5.11
N PHE A 67 16.89 -1.51 4.55
CA PHE A 67 18.10 -2.31 4.32
C PHE A 67 18.76 -2.73 5.64
N LEU A 68 18.88 -1.82 6.62
CA LEU A 68 19.60 -2.08 7.85
C LEU A 68 18.90 -3.05 8.80
N PHE A 69 17.55 -3.04 8.85
CA PHE A 69 16.81 -3.89 9.79
C PHE A 69 15.38 -4.24 9.35
N GLY A 70 14.71 -3.42 8.52
CA GLY A 70 13.29 -3.65 8.21
C GLY A 70 13.07 -4.98 7.49
N PHE A 71 13.90 -5.31 6.51
CA PHE A 71 13.78 -6.56 5.77
C PHE A 71 14.07 -7.79 6.64
N TRP A 72 15.02 -7.69 7.57
CA TRP A 72 15.25 -8.73 8.57
C TRP A 72 14.03 -8.94 9.48
N ILE A 73 13.36 -7.84 9.93
CA ILE A 73 12.16 -7.93 10.76
C ILE A 73 11.08 -8.79 10.09
N TYR A 74 10.90 -8.66 8.77
CA TYR A 74 9.95 -9.47 8.01
C TYR A 74 10.21 -10.97 8.13
N PHE A 75 11.45 -11.40 8.05
CA PHE A 75 11.79 -12.83 8.21
C PHE A 75 11.81 -13.28 9.67
N ALA A 76 12.17 -12.39 10.59
CA ALA A 76 12.34 -12.70 11.99
C ALA A 76 11.02 -12.74 12.80
N ALA A 77 10.04 -11.91 12.45
CA ALA A 77 8.87 -11.64 13.30
C ALA A 77 7.63 -12.46 12.91
N GLN A 78 7.77 -13.67 12.38
CA GLN A 78 6.62 -14.46 11.87
C GLN A 78 5.73 -15.05 12.97
N GLY A 79 6.24 -15.22 14.18
CA GLY A 79 5.48 -15.71 15.34
C GLY A 79 4.60 -14.64 15.99
N PRO A 80 3.64 -15.03 16.86
CA PRO A 80 2.75 -14.09 17.55
C PRO A 80 3.51 -13.26 18.59
N PHE A 81 3.21 -11.97 18.66
CA PHE A 81 3.56 -11.04 19.75
C PHE A 81 5.01 -11.06 20.24
N GLY A 82 6.00 -11.06 19.34
CA GLY A 82 7.40 -10.88 19.69
C GLY A 82 8.20 -12.18 19.74
N ASP A 83 7.70 -13.26 19.20
CA ASP A 83 8.49 -14.41 18.86
C ASP A 83 9.36 -14.09 17.64
N PHE A 84 10.54 -13.55 17.92
CA PHE A 84 11.56 -13.27 16.92
C PHE A 84 12.47 -14.52 16.77
N ALA A 85 11.93 -15.54 16.10
CA ALA A 85 12.68 -16.76 15.80
C ALA A 85 13.67 -16.59 14.64
N GLY A 86 13.96 -15.35 14.25
CA GLY A 86 14.67 -15.04 13.03
C GLY A 86 16.12 -15.48 12.97
N GLY A 87 16.47 -16.14 11.87
CA GLY A 87 17.84 -16.37 11.44
C GLY A 87 18.51 -15.08 10.91
N SER A 88 19.52 -15.24 10.07
CA SER A 88 20.29 -14.14 9.47
C SER A 88 19.67 -13.58 8.19
N THR A 89 18.61 -14.18 7.65
CA THR A 89 18.00 -13.75 6.37
C THR A 89 17.55 -12.30 6.44
N GLY A 90 17.97 -11.52 5.45
CA GLY A 90 17.62 -10.10 5.34
C GLY A 90 18.44 -9.15 6.22
N LEU A 91 19.43 -9.64 6.98
CA LEU A 91 20.40 -8.79 7.66
C LEU A 91 21.34 -8.11 6.65
N PRO A 92 21.84 -6.90 6.91
CA PRO A 92 22.67 -6.16 5.94
C PRO A 92 23.96 -6.88 5.52
N TRP A 93 24.46 -7.77 6.35
CA TRP A 93 25.68 -8.58 6.10
C TRP A 93 25.37 -10.00 5.61
N ASP A 94 24.09 -10.32 5.40
CA ASP A 94 23.71 -11.59 4.78
C ASP A 94 24.15 -11.59 3.30
N ALA A 95 24.62 -12.74 2.83
CA ALA A 95 25.09 -12.89 1.46
C ALA A 95 24.02 -12.54 0.41
N THR A 96 22.73 -12.75 0.72
CA THR A 96 21.59 -12.42 -0.15
C THR A 96 21.34 -10.91 -0.29
N MET A 97 21.91 -10.10 0.60
CA MET A 97 21.78 -8.64 0.58
C MET A 97 22.92 -7.91 -0.17
N GLY A 98 23.82 -8.66 -0.80
CA GLY A 98 24.95 -8.14 -1.57
C GLY A 98 24.84 -8.44 -3.05
N SER A 99 25.98 -8.30 -3.77
CA SER A 99 26.13 -8.66 -5.18
C SER A 99 26.17 -10.19 -5.33
N ASN A 100 25.04 -10.84 -5.08
CA ASN A 100 24.94 -12.29 -5.08
C ASN A 100 24.29 -12.78 -6.37
N PHE A 101 25.12 -13.23 -7.33
CA PHE A 101 24.64 -13.77 -8.60
C PHE A 101 23.94 -15.13 -8.47
N GLY A 102 24.05 -15.78 -7.32
CA GLY A 102 23.32 -17.01 -7.03
C GLY A 102 21.91 -16.82 -6.46
N ASP A 103 21.55 -15.58 -6.06
CA ASP A 103 20.24 -15.24 -5.49
C ASP A 103 19.80 -13.82 -5.91
N HIS A 104 19.86 -13.55 -7.20
CA HIS A 104 19.49 -12.24 -7.73
C HIS A 104 17.98 -11.93 -7.62
N ILE A 105 17.13 -12.96 -7.50
CA ILE A 105 15.69 -12.78 -7.28
C ILE A 105 15.42 -12.14 -5.92
N MET A 106 16.15 -12.52 -4.87
CA MET A 106 16.01 -11.92 -3.54
C MET A 106 16.32 -10.41 -3.57
N GLY A 107 17.31 -9.99 -4.34
CA GLY A 107 17.68 -8.57 -4.48
C GLY A 107 16.56 -7.74 -5.12
N VAL A 108 15.95 -8.21 -6.20
CA VAL A 108 14.81 -7.50 -6.83
C VAL A 108 13.54 -7.61 -6.00
N PHE A 109 13.33 -8.70 -5.28
CA PHE A 109 12.25 -8.85 -4.31
C PHE A 109 12.38 -7.84 -3.17
N TRP A 110 13.60 -7.67 -2.61
CA TRP A 110 13.87 -6.62 -1.63
C TRP A 110 13.49 -5.23 -2.17
N ALA A 111 13.85 -4.92 -3.41
CA ALA A 111 13.53 -3.64 -4.02
C ALA A 111 12.01 -3.45 -4.18
N ALA A 112 11.27 -4.45 -4.63
CA ALA A 112 9.81 -4.40 -4.69
C ALA A 112 9.21 -4.22 -3.28
N PHE A 113 9.71 -4.95 -2.28
CA PHE A 113 9.26 -4.86 -0.89
C PHE A 113 9.56 -3.48 -0.28
N LEU A 114 10.69 -2.86 -0.65
CA LEU A 114 10.99 -1.48 -0.27
C LEU A 114 9.94 -0.49 -0.78
N LEU A 115 9.41 -0.68 -1.99
CA LEU A 115 8.38 0.23 -2.53
C LEU A 115 7.05 0.11 -1.75
N PHE A 116 6.73 -1.05 -1.22
CA PHE A 116 5.62 -1.19 -0.27
C PHE A 116 5.89 -0.44 1.04
N SER A 117 7.13 -0.49 1.57
CA SER A 117 7.55 0.29 2.75
C SER A 117 7.38 1.80 2.54
N TRP A 118 7.78 2.30 1.37
CA TRP A 118 7.54 3.70 1.03
C TRP A 118 6.05 4.01 0.96
N THR A 119 5.24 3.14 0.38
CA THR A 119 3.78 3.30 0.32
C THR A 119 3.19 3.39 1.73
N ALA A 120 3.58 2.49 2.63
CA ALA A 120 3.17 2.50 4.04
C ALA A 120 3.48 3.84 4.73
N ALA A 121 4.70 4.34 4.57
CA ALA A 121 5.11 5.63 5.12
C ALA A 121 4.42 6.83 4.44
N SER A 122 4.13 6.74 3.13
CA SER A 122 3.45 7.80 2.37
C SER A 122 1.99 7.96 2.77
N ILE A 123 1.29 6.89 3.15
CA ILE A 123 -0.07 6.97 3.69
C ILE A 123 -0.11 7.89 4.92
N VAL A 124 0.85 7.71 5.84
CA VAL A 124 0.97 8.58 7.02
C VAL A 124 1.40 9.99 6.64
N SER A 125 2.27 10.14 5.61
CA SER A 125 2.67 11.45 5.08
C SER A 125 1.47 12.32 4.73
N GLY A 126 0.52 11.77 3.96
CA GLY A 126 -0.70 12.48 3.57
C GLY A 126 -1.57 12.88 4.77
N ALA A 127 -1.74 11.97 5.73
CA ALA A 127 -2.54 12.24 6.92
C ALA A 127 -2.06 13.46 7.72
N VAL A 128 -0.75 13.66 7.82
CA VAL A 128 -0.15 14.68 8.73
C VAL A 128 0.23 15.99 8.05
N ILE A 129 -0.20 16.22 6.79
CA ILE A 129 0.13 17.47 6.07
C ILE A 129 -0.22 18.72 6.88
N GLU A 130 0.58 19.78 6.72
CA GLU A 130 0.42 21.10 7.34
C GLU A 130 0.59 21.15 8.87
N ARG A 131 0.84 20.03 9.57
CA ARG A 131 0.78 19.97 11.05
C ARG A 131 2.03 19.43 11.72
N ILE A 132 2.80 18.60 11.02
CA ILE A 132 3.95 17.93 11.58
C ILE A 132 5.26 18.62 11.20
N ARG A 133 6.26 18.57 12.08
CA ARG A 133 7.63 18.97 11.75
C ARG A 133 8.32 17.87 10.96
N THR A 134 9.16 18.21 9.99
CA THR A 134 9.86 17.24 9.13
C THR A 134 10.58 16.16 9.93
N GLY A 135 11.37 16.53 10.96
CA GLY A 135 12.10 15.56 11.78
C GLY A 135 11.19 14.54 12.49
N ALA A 136 10.07 15.00 13.04
CA ALA A 136 9.08 14.12 13.66
C ALA A 136 8.43 13.20 12.63
N PHE A 137 8.14 13.71 11.42
CA PHE A 137 7.63 12.89 10.34
C PHE A 137 8.63 11.81 9.91
N LEU A 138 9.91 12.12 9.80
CA LEU A 138 10.93 11.14 9.40
C LEU A 138 11.04 9.98 10.40
N ILE A 139 10.88 10.26 11.70
CA ILE A 139 10.80 9.22 12.74
C ILE A 139 9.55 8.34 12.50
N LEU A 140 8.40 8.95 12.25
CA LEU A 140 7.17 8.20 11.95
C LEU A 140 7.30 7.38 10.65
N ALA A 141 7.95 7.92 9.62
CA ALA A 141 8.19 7.22 8.37
C ALA A 141 9.03 5.95 8.57
N VAL A 142 10.07 6.03 9.40
CA VAL A 142 10.88 4.85 9.78
C VAL A 142 10.07 3.86 10.59
N LEU A 143 9.35 4.33 11.62
CA LEU A 143 8.56 3.47 12.49
C LEU A 143 7.45 2.74 11.70
N VAL A 144 6.74 3.44 10.83
CA VAL A 144 5.65 2.84 10.05
C VAL A 144 6.20 2.01 8.90
N GLY A 145 7.12 2.55 8.10
CA GLY A 145 7.62 1.89 6.89
C GLY A 145 8.61 0.77 7.12
N SER A 146 9.43 0.83 8.17
CA SER A 146 10.50 -0.15 8.39
C SER A 146 10.31 -1.01 9.64
N VAL A 147 9.29 -0.75 10.48
CA VAL A 147 9.03 -1.54 11.70
C VAL A 147 7.60 -2.03 11.75
N THR A 148 6.62 -1.14 11.89
CA THR A 148 5.22 -1.53 12.13
C THR A 148 4.66 -2.35 10.98
N TRP A 149 4.80 -1.84 9.75
CA TRP A 149 4.35 -2.56 8.57
C TRP A 149 5.13 -3.88 8.38
N MET A 150 6.44 -3.91 8.65
CA MET A 150 7.25 -5.12 8.50
C MET A 150 6.83 -6.24 9.46
N ILE A 151 6.46 -5.91 10.69
CA ILE A 151 5.91 -6.86 11.66
C ILE A 151 4.55 -7.39 11.16
N ASP A 152 3.67 -6.50 10.72
CA ASP A 152 2.35 -6.87 10.21
C ASP A 152 2.46 -7.73 8.94
N ALA A 153 3.37 -7.38 8.02
CA ALA A 153 3.67 -8.17 6.83
C ALA A 153 4.23 -9.56 7.21
N ALA A 154 5.10 -9.66 8.21
CA ALA A 154 5.59 -10.93 8.71
C ALA A 154 4.46 -11.83 9.23
N TRP A 155 3.42 -11.24 9.82
CA TRP A 155 2.28 -11.95 10.38
C TRP A 155 1.25 -12.36 9.34
N GLY A 156 0.86 -11.45 8.47
CA GLY A 156 -0.26 -11.62 7.55
C GLY A 156 0.13 -11.78 6.07
N TRP A 157 1.37 -11.45 5.73
CA TRP A 157 1.85 -11.45 4.35
C TRP A 157 3.11 -12.30 4.14
N SER A 158 3.24 -13.34 4.95
CA SER A 158 4.25 -14.38 4.86
C SER A 158 3.59 -15.74 5.00
N ALA A 159 3.96 -16.70 4.16
CA ALA A 159 3.43 -18.07 4.22
C ALA A 159 3.64 -18.74 5.59
N GLY A 160 4.69 -18.35 6.33
CA GLY A 160 4.97 -18.80 7.70
C GLY A 160 4.40 -17.88 8.79
N GLY A 161 3.73 -16.80 8.43
CA GLY A 161 3.16 -15.86 9.40
C GLY A 161 2.01 -16.46 10.19
N TRP A 162 1.97 -16.21 11.50
CA TRP A 162 0.99 -16.83 12.38
C TRP A 162 -0.48 -16.50 12.04
N MET A 163 -0.77 -15.31 11.51
CA MET A 163 -2.12 -14.98 11.04
C MET A 163 -2.54 -15.85 9.86
N VAL A 164 -1.60 -16.18 8.98
CA VAL A 164 -1.84 -17.06 7.82
C VAL A 164 -2.00 -18.51 8.27
N THR A 165 -1.07 -19.00 9.12
CA THR A 165 -1.06 -20.41 9.54
C THR A 165 -2.16 -20.76 10.53
N ASP A 166 -2.47 -19.86 11.47
CA ASP A 166 -3.38 -20.15 12.58
C ASP A 166 -4.81 -19.66 12.32
N TRP A 167 -4.98 -18.56 11.57
CA TRP A 167 -6.29 -17.96 11.29
C TRP A 167 -6.76 -18.13 9.85
N GLY A 168 -5.89 -18.57 8.94
CA GLY A 168 -6.21 -18.62 7.52
C GLY A 168 -6.38 -17.24 6.89
N TYR A 169 -5.68 -16.22 7.44
CA TYR A 169 -5.75 -14.86 6.92
C TYR A 169 -5.33 -14.80 5.46
N HIS A 170 -6.13 -14.11 4.63
CA HIS A 170 -5.89 -13.94 3.20
C HIS A 170 -6.05 -12.46 2.82
N ASP A 171 -5.01 -11.88 2.27
CA ASP A 171 -4.97 -10.48 1.85
C ASP A 171 -3.99 -10.30 0.67
N ALA A 172 -4.39 -10.79 -0.50
CA ALA A 172 -3.49 -10.97 -1.63
C ALA A 172 -2.75 -9.70 -2.07
N TYR A 173 -3.45 -8.56 -2.04
CA TYR A 173 -2.91 -7.26 -2.50
C TYR A 173 -3.01 -6.16 -1.44
N ALA A 174 -2.89 -6.56 -0.17
CA ALA A 174 -2.61 -5.66 0.96
C ALA A 174 -3.72 -4.70 1.38
N SER A 175 -5.00 -5.12 1.33
CA SER A 175 -6.10 -4.35 1.95
C SER A 175 -5.83 -4.03 3.42
N GLY A 176 -5.48 -5.05 4.20
CA GLY A 176 -5.18 -4.94 5.64
C GLY A 176 -3.73 -4.64 5.92
N VAL A 177 -2.82 -5.53 5.45
CA VAL A 177 -1.40 -5.52 5.85
C VAL A 177 -0.63 -4.26 5.46
N ILE A 178 -1.11 -3.46 4.49
CA ILE A 178 -0.54 -2.14 4.22
C ILE A 178 -1.58 -1.07 4.50
N HIS A 179 -2.74 -1.15 3.84
CA HIS A 179 -3.68 -0.04 3.88
C HIS A 179 -4.41 0.05 5.23
N GLY A 180 -4.92 -1.05 5.74
CA GLY A 180 -5.62 -1.09 7.03
C GLY A 180 -4.72 -0.67 8.19
N ILE A 181 -3.52 -1.26 8.29
CA ILE A 181 -2.58 -0.96 9.38
C ILE A 181 -2.05 0.47 9.31
N CYS A 182 -1.68 0.97 8.12
CA CYS A 182 -1.16 2.33 7.98
C CYS A 182 -2.24 3.40 8.13
N GLY A 183 -3.46 3.13 7.66
CA GLY A 183 -4.62 3.99 7.92
C GLY A 183 -5.01 4.02 9.39
N GLY A 184 -4.92 2.90 10.10
CA GLY A 184 -5.08 2.81 11.55
C GLY A 184 -4.01 3.59 12.32
N ALA A 185 -2.74 3.44 11.92
CA ALA A 185 -1.64 4.23 12.46
C ALA A 185 -1.85 5.74 12.23
N ALA A 186 -2.28 6.12 11.02
CA ALA A 186 -2.63 7.49 10.70
C ALA A 186 -3.75 8.03 11.60
N LEU A 187 -4.79 7.26 11.85
CA LEU A 187 -5.89 7.63 12.76
C LEU A 187 -5.37 7.91 14.18
N GLY A 188 -4.54 7.02 14.72
CA GLY A 188 -3.92 7.20 16.03
C GLY A 188 -3.05 8.45 16.10
N ILE A 189 -2.23 8.70 15.06
CA ILE A 189 -1.40 9.90 14.97
C ILE A 189 -2.25 11.17 14.92
N LEU A 190 -3.34 11.18 14.13
CA LEU A 190 -4.23 12.31 14.01
C LEU A 190 -4.98 12.64 15.30
N ALA A 191 -5.33 11.62 16.08
CA ALA A 191 -5.97 11.81 17.39
C ALA A 191 -5.06 12.57 18.37
N VAL A 192 -3.73 12.38 18.28
CA VAL A 192 -2.74 13.08 19.10
C VAL A 192 -2.32 14.42 18.50
N LEU A 193 -2.12 14.47 17.17
CA LEU A 193 -1.61 15.66 16.47
C LEU A 193 -2.64 16.79 16.40
N GLY A 194 -3.91 16.44 16.38
CA GLY A 194 -5.03 17.39 16.26
C GLY A 194 -5.27 17.89 14.83
N PRO A 195 -6.31 18.73 14.64
CA PRO A 195 -6.71 19.22 13.33
C PRO A 195 -5.84 20.34 12.80
N ARG A 196 -5.87 20.57 11.48
CA ARG A 196 -5.30 21.76 10.84
C ARG A 196 -5.93 23.04 11.37
N ILE A 197 -5.15 24.10 11.41
CA ILE A 197 -5.64 25.43 11.81
C ILE A 197 -6.78 25.85 10.89
N GLY A 198 -7.94 26.15 11.48
CA GLY A 198 -9.13 26.59 10.79
C GLY A 198 -10.07 25.48 10.32
N LYS A 199 -9.74 24.21 10.57
CA LYS A 199 -10.59 23.06 10.17
C LYS A 199 -11.92 23.02 10.94
N PHE A 200 -11.92 23.44 12.20
CA PHE A 200 -13.16 23.52 13.00
C PHE A 200 -13.43 24.96 13.44
N ALA A 201 -14.70 25.33 13.46
CA ALA A 201 -15.18 26.56 14.04
C ALA A 201 -15.10 26.51 15.59
N PRO A 202 -15.25 27.66 16.30
CA PRO A 202 -15.24 27.68 17.75
C PRO A 202 -16.28 26.77 18.41
N ASP A 203 -17.41 26.53 17.75
CA ASP A 203 -18.47 25.61 18.18
C ASP A 203 -18.18 24.13 17.84
N GLY A 204 -17.05 23.86 17.21
CA GLY A 204 -16.64 22.52 16.77
C GLY A 204 -17.25 22.08 15.45
N THR A 205 -17.93 22.95 14.71
CA THR A 205 -18.45 22.61 13.37
C THR A 205 -17.31 22.47 12.37
N PRO A 206 -17.24 21.35 11.60
CA PRO A 206 -16.23 21.18 10.55
C PRO A 206 -16.36 22.26 9.47
N ARG A 207 -15.24 22.74 8.97
CA ARG A 207 -15.11 23.65 7.84
C ARG A 207 -14.38 22.96 6.69
N ASP A 208 -14.80 23.21 5.48
CA ASP A 208 -14.07 22.73 4.31
C ASP A 208 -12.79 23.54 4.11
N ILE A 209 -11.70 22.82 3.88
CA ILE A 209 -10.43 23.40 3.42
C ILE A 209 -10.24 22.87 2.00
N PRO A 210 -10.58 23.65 0.98
CA PRO A 210 -10.51 23.18 -0.40
C PRO A 210 -9.06 22.90 -0.82
N PRO A 211 -8.82 21.94 -1.73
CA PRO A 211 -7.51 21.70 -2.29
C PRO A 211 -6.98 22.96 -2.97
N ASN A 212 -5.69 23.24 -2.80
CA ASN A 212 -5.05 24.39 -3.45
C ASN A 212 -5.02 24.26 -4.97
N ASN A 213 -4.89 23.04 -5.49
CA ASN A 213 -4.93 22.76 -6.92
C ASN A 213 -5.67 21.44 -7.21
N PRO A 214 -6.99 21.49 -7.47
CA PRO A 214 -7.78 20.28 -7.70
C PRO A 214 -7.35 19.49 -8.96
N TRP A 215 -6.81 20.15 -9.99
CA TRP A 215 -6.33 19.47 -11.19
C TRP A 215 -5.15 18.55 -10.90
N PHE A 216 -4.16 19.02 -10.17
CA PHE A 216 -3.02 18.21 -9.81
C PHE A 216 -3.39 17.12 -8.80
N ALA A 217 -4.41 17.33 -7.96
CA ALA A 217 -4.93 16.29 -7.09
C ALA A 217 -5.45 15.10 -7.89
N VAL A 218 -6.26 15.38 -8.93
CA VAL A 218 -6.80 14.34 -9.82
C VAL A 218 -5.69 13.65 -10.62
N ILE A 219 -4.75 14.41 -11.21
CA ILE A 219 -3.62 13.83 -11.94
C ILE A 219 -2.78 12.95 -11.01
N GLY A 220 -2.52 13.39 -9.78
CA GLY A 220 -1.81 12.60 -8.77
C GLY A 220 -2.48 11.25 -8.51
N LEU A 221 -3.81 11.22 -8.37
CA LEU A 221 -4.57 9.98 -8.19
C LEU A 221 -4.51 9.05 -9.40
N PHE A 222 -4.58 9.58 -10.64
CA PHE A 222 -4.39 8.75 -11.85
C PHE A 222 -2.97 8.15 -11.93
N ILE A 223 -1.95 8.90 -11.51
CA ILE A 223 -0.59 8.38 -11.43
C ILE A 223 -0.51 7.26 -10.37
N ILE A 224 -1.18 7.43 -9.22
CA ILE A 224 -1.28 6.38 -8.18
C ILE A 224 -1.96 5.14 -8.76
N TYR A 225 -3.11 5.26 -9.47
CA TYR A 225 -3.77 4.11 -10.09
C TYR A 225 -2.84 3.37 -11.07
N THR A 226 -2.05 4.13 -11.86
CA THR A 226 -1.06 3.52 -12.77
C THR A 226 -0.01 2.75 -11.98
N GLY A 227 0.50 3.31 -10.88
CA GLY A 227 1.47 2.65 -10.02
C GLY A 227 0.94 1.38 -9.34
N PHE A 228 -0.36 1.29 -9.10
CA PHE A 228 -0.98 0.10 -8.54
C PHE A 228 -0.89 -1.14 -9.45
N TRP A 229 -0.69 -0.99 -10.75
CA TRP A 229 -0.36 -2.13 -11.61
C TRP A 229 0.95 -2.79 -11.19
N GLY A 230 1.98 -1.99 -10.89
CA GLY A 230 3.23 -2.50 -10.33
C GLY A 230 3.07 -3.10 -8.95
N PHE A 231 2.25 -2.45 -8.10
CA PHE A 231 1.92 -2.92 -6.75
C PHE A 231 1.28 -4.32 -6.80
N TYR A 232 0.25 -4.49 -7.60
CA TYR A 232 -0.42 -5.79 -7.77
C TYR A 232 0.51 -6.84 -8.39
N ALA A 233 1.30 -6.46 -9.41
CA ALA A 233 2.25 -7.37 -10.01
C ALA A 233 3.29 -7.87 -9.00
N ALA A 234 3.81 -6.99 -8.15
CA ALA A 234 4.80 -7.34 -7.12
C ALA A 234 4.28 -8.29 -6.04
N CYS A 235 2.96 -8.41 -5.88
CA CYS A 235 2.33 -9.35 -4.96
C CYS A 235 2.25 -10.78 -5.50
N ASN A 236 2.61 -11.01 -6.76
CA ASN A 236 2.44 -12.29 -7.40
C ASN A 236 3.78 -13.04 -7.55
N VAL A 237 3.72 -14.35 -7.49
CA VAL A 237 4.73 -15.26 -8.03
C VAL A 237 4.30 -15.58 -9.47
N PRO A 238 5.04 -15.15 -10.50
CA PRO A 238 4.52 -15.10 -11.87
C PRO A 238 4.44 -16.44 -12.59
N ILE A 239 5.22 -17.43 -12.15
CA ILE A 239 5.27 -18.75 -12.81
C ILE A 239 5.23 -19.84 -11.75
N ILE A 240 4.12 -20.55 -11.71
CA ILE A 240 3.96 -21.81 -10.97
C ILE A 240 3.23 -22.83 -11.82
N GLU A 241 3.44 -24.11 -11.59
CA GLU A 241 2.65 -25.18 -12.15
C GLU A 241 1.56 -25.59 -11.14
N PHE A 242 0.33 -25.59 -11.59
CA PHE A 242 -0.82 -26.05 -10.81
C PHE A 242 -1.70 -26.92 -11.69
N ASP A 243 -1.85 -28.16 -11.32
CA ASP A 243 -2.72 -29.14 -12.01
C ASP A 243 -2.41 -29.27 -13.52
N GLY A 244 -1.12 -29.24 -13.87
CA GLY A 244 -0.65 -29.31 -15.26
C GLY A 244 -0.80 -28.00 -16.06
N VAL A 245 -1.19 -26.90 -15.41
CA VAL A 245 -1.33 -25.56 -16.03
C VAL A 245 -0.35 -24.60 -15.40
N TRP A 246 0.41 -23.92 -16.26
CA TRP A 246 1.29 -22.82 -15.81
C TRP A 246 0.46 -21.56 -15.54
N THR A 247 0.59 -21.01 -14.35
CA THR A 247 -0.20 -19.90 -13.87
C THR A 247 0.62 -19.00 -12.92
N ALA A 248 -0.02 -18.02 -12.30
CA ALA A 248 0.53 -17.22 -11.22
C ALA A 248 -0.12 -17.58 -9.88
N THR A 249 0.47 -17.14 -8.81
CA THR A 249 -0.11 -17.21 -7.45
C THR A 249 0.33 -16.00 -6.63
N THR A 250 -0.16 -15.89 -5.40
CA THR A 250 0.33 -14.99 -4.36
C THR A 250 1.09 -15.80 -3.30
N ILE A 251 1.54 -15.13 -2.23
CA ILE A 251 2.20 -15.81 -1.09
C ILE A 251 1.34 -16.89 -0.43
N TYR A 252 0.03 -16.87 -0.67
CA TYR A 252 -0.92 -17.86 -0.11
C TYR A 252 -1.02 -19.15 -0.94
N GLY A 253 -0.31 -19.23 -2.06
CA GLY A 253 -0.30 -20.41 -2.92
C GLY A 253 -1.57 -20.63 -3.74
N THR A 254 -2.57 -19.76 -3.67
CA THR A 254 -3.80 -19.85 -4.45
C THR A 254 -3.54 -19.50 -5.91
N PRO A 255 -3.83 -20.39 -6.87
CA PRO A 255 -3.65 -20.12 -8.29
C PRO A 255 -4.53 -18.97 -8.76
N THR A 256 -3.96 -18.09 -9.59
CA THR A 256 -4.65 -16.96 -10.20
C THR A 256 -4.08 -16.69 -11.59
N THR A 257 -4.59 -15.68 -12.28
CA THR A 257 -4.07 -15.25 -13.57
C THR A 257 -3.95 -13.71 -13.61
N LEU A 258 -3.01 -13.21 -14.40
CA LEU A 258 -2.92 -11.76 -14.63
C LEU A 258 -4.22 -11.18 -15.22
N SER A 259 -4.98 -12.00 -15.98
CA SER A 259 -6.30 -11.61 -16.50
C SER A 259 -7.32 -11.41 -15.39
N THR A 260 -7.41 -12.35 -14.44
CA THR A 260 -8.31 -12.25 -13.27
C THR A 260 -8.00 -11.00 -12.47
N ILE A 261 -6.72 -10.79 -12.17
CA ILE A 261 -6.24 -9.61 -11.43
C ILE A 261 -6.60 -8.32 -12.17
N THR A 262 -6.40 -8.29 -13.50
CA THR A 262 -6.73 -7.15 -14.35
C THR A 262 -8.22 -6.82 -14.32
N PHE A 263 -9.08 -7.83 -14.48
CA PHE A 263 -10.53 -7.62 -14.42
C PHE A 263 -10.96 -7.11 -13.04
N ASN A 264 -10.49 -7.72 -11.97
CA ASN A 264 -10.89 -7.38 -10.61
C ASN A 264 -10.39 -5.99 -10.20
N PHE A 265 -9.16 -5.62 -10.59
CA PHE A 265 -8.64 -4.28 -10.39
C PHE A 265 -9.51 -3.22 -11.10
N LEU A 266 -9.80 -3.39 -12.39
CA LEU A 266 -10.59 -2.42 -13.15
C LEU A 266 -12.03 -2.34 -12.66
N MET A 267 -12.63 -3.45 -12.29
CA MET A 267 -14.00 -3.49 -11.78
C MET A 267 -14.12 -2.85 -10.40
N SER A 268 -13.16 -3.09 -9.50
CA SER A 268 -13.15 -2.44 -8.19
C SER A 268 -12.88 -0.94 -8.28
N LEU A 269 -11.97 -0.51 -9.17
CA LEU A 269 -11.76 0.90 -9.52
C LEU A 269 -13.05 1.55 -10.01
N ALA A 270 -13.74 0.93 -10.96
CA ALA A 270 -14.99 1.44 -11.52
C ALA A 270 -16.08 1.55 -10.45
N GLY A 271 -16.25 0.52 -9.62
CA GLY A 271 -17.20 0.53 -8.50
C GLY A 271 -16.92 1.65 -7.53
N GLY A 272 -15.65 1.83 -7.17
CA GLY A 272 -15.22 2.88 -6.26
C GLY A 272 -15.42 4.30 -6.80
N LEU A 273 -15.08 4.55 -8.07
CA LEU A 273 -15.32 5.83 -8.74
C LEU A 273 -16.82 6.18 -8.78
N MET A 274 -17.66 5.21 -9.16
CA MET A 274 -19.12 5.40 -9.20
C MET A 274 -19.67 5.67 -7.80
N ALA A 275 -19.29 4.90 -6.79
CA ALA A 275 -19.74 5.11 -5.42
C ALA A 275 -19.34 6.50 -4.91
N GLY A 276 -18.07 6.87 -5.08
CA GLY A 276 -17.57 8.20 -4.70
C GLY A 276 -18.36 9.33 -5.36
N TYR A 277 -18.59 9.23 -6.67
CA TYR A 277 -19.36 10.23 -7.44
C TYR A 277 -20.79 10.36 -6.95
N TYR A 278 -21.54 9.26 -6.87
CA TYR A 278 -22.97 9.33 -6.50
C TYR A 278 -23.17 9.73 -5.03
N MET A 279 -22.36 9.24 -4.11
CA MET A 279 -22.50 9.56 -2.70
C MET A 279 -22.15 11.01 -2.38
N SER A 280 -21.17 11.56 -3.04
CA SER A 280 -20.69 12.94 -2.85
C SER A 280 -21.41 13.96 -3.74
N LYS A 281 -22.31 13.49 -4.63
CA LYS A 281 -23.00 14.32 -5.62
C LYS A 281 -22.04 15.02 -6.59
N GLY A 282 -20.99 14.31 -6.99
CA GLY A 282 -20.02 14.79 -7.97
C GLY A 282 -18.87 15.60 -7.36
N ASP A 283 -18.66 15.56 -6.05
CA ASP A 283 -17.46 16.12 -5.45
C ASP A 283 -16.20 15.44 -6.00
N SER A 284 -15.23 16.22 -6.45
CA SER A 284 -14.03 15.70 -7.13
C SER A 284 -13.13 14.92 -6.17
N PHE A 285 -12.99 15.35 -4.92
CA PHE A 285 -12.17 14.64 -3.93
C PHE A 285 -12.69 13.22 -3.72
N TRP A 286 -14.01 13.08 -3.45
CA TRP A 286 -14.59 11.76 -3.20
C TRP A 286 -14.73 10.93 -4.48
N THR A 287 -15.00 11.53 -5.62
CA THR A 287 -15.07 10.79 -6.88
C THR A 287 -13.76 10.04 -7.14
N PHE A 288 -12.64 10.76 -7.13
CA PHE A 288 -11.35 10.16 -7.46
C PHE A 288 -10.73 9.38 -6.30
N SER A 289 -10.85 9.85 -5.06
CA SER A 289 -10.40 9.06 -3.89
C SER A 289 -11.24 7.78 -3.71
N GLY A 290 -12.51 7.81 -4.15
CA GLY A 290 -13.36 6.63 -4.19
C GLY A 290 -12.81 5.54 -5.10
N GLY A 291 -12.23 5.90 -6.26
CA GLY A 291 -11.56 4.92 -7.12
C GLY A 291 -10.44 4.17 -6.39
N LEU A 292 -9.57 4.91 -5.69
CA LEU A 292 -8.51 4.33 -4.87
C LEU A 292 -9.08 3.46 -3.73
N GLY A 293 -10.10 3.97 -3.02
CA GLY A 293 -10.77 3.22 -1.95
C GLY A 293 -11.43 1.93 -2.44
N GLY A 294 -11.98 1.92 -3.67
CA GLY A 294 -12.55 0.73 -4.28
C GLY A 294 -11.50 -0.33 -4.60
N ILE A 295 -10.36 0.07 -5.18
CA ILE A 295 -9.21 -0.82 -5.40
C ILE A 295 -8.77 -1.44 -4.06
N ILE A 296 -8.57 -0.62 -3.04
CA ILE A 296 -8.09 -1.04 -1.72
C ILE A 296 -9.07 -2.00 -1.06
N ALA A 297 -10.37 -1.69 -1.08
CA ALA A 297 -11.39 -2.54 -0.47
C ALA A 297 -11.46 -3.94 -1.08
N ALA A 298 -11.21 -4.08 -2.39
CA ALA A 298 -11.23 -5.38 -3.06
C ALA A 298 -9.86 -6.08 -3.08
N SER A 299 -8.79 -5.40 -2.68
CA SER A 299 -7.42 -5.90 -2.76
C SER A 299 -7.21 -7.22 -2.02
N ALA A 300 -7.90 -7.48 -0.92
CA ALA A 300 -7.71 -8.71 -0.15
C ALA A 300 -7.95 -9.99 -0.98
N GLY A 301 -8.94 -10.00 -1.87
CA GLY A 301 -9.32 -11.20 -2.60
C GLY A 301 -9.41 -11.01 -4.12
N ASN A 302 -8.72 -10.02 -4.69
CA ASN A 302 -8.74 -9.80 -6.15
C ASN A 302 -8.09 -10.93 -6.96
N ASP A 303 -7.41 -11.86 -6.31
CA ASP A 303 -6.97 -13.15 -6.90
C ASP A 303 -8.10 -14.20 -6.97
N LEU A 304 -9.14 -14.07 -6.15
CA LEU A 304 -10.20 -15.03 -5.94
C LEU A 304 -11.58 -14.59 -6.47
N TYR A 305 -11.84 -13.28 -6.44
CA TYR A 305 -13.18 -12.76 -6.74
C TYR A 305 -13.55 -12.90 -8.20
N HIS A 306 -14.86 -13.12 -8.44
CA HIS A 306 -15.44 -12.81 -9.73
C HIS A 306 -15.45 -11.29 -9.96
N PRO A 307 -15.24 -10.77 -11.19
CA PRO A 307 -15.19 -9.33 -11.45
C PRO A 307 -16.39 -8.53 -10.94
N LEU A 308 -17.60 -9.13 -10.97
CA LEU A 308 -18.80 -8.49 -10.40
C LEU A 308 -18.72 -8.37 -8.86
N GLN A 309 -18.12 -9.35 -8.19
CA GLN A 309 -17.90 -9.27 -6.74
C GLN A 309 -16.91 -8.13 -6.42
N ALA A 310 -15.78 -8.05 -7.13
CA ALA A 310 -14.81 -6.97 -6.97
C ALA A 310 -15.46 -5.58 -7.17
N PHE A 311 -16.34 -5.44 -8.18
CA PHE A 311 -17.11 -4.22 -8.41
C PHE A 311 -18.01 -3.86 -7.21
N LEU A 312 -18.77 -4.81 -6.70
CA LEU A 312 -19.68 -4.59 -5.56
C LEU A 312 -18.92 -4.30 -4.26
N ILE A 313 -17.82 -5.01 -4.02
CA ILE A 313 -16.93 -4.78 -2.86
C ILE A 313 -16.35 -3.35 -2.94
N GLY A 314 -15.91 -2.91 -4.12
CA GLY A 314 -15.46 -1.54 -4.33
C GLY A 314 -16.52 -0.50 -3.98
N ILE A 315 -17.78 -0.71 -4.38
CA ILE A 315 -18.89 0.17 -4.03
C ILE A 315 -19.11 0.22 -2.52
N VAL A 316 -19.22 -0.95 -1.88
CA VAL A 316 -19.54 -1.04 -0.43
C VAL A 316 -18.38 -0.50 0.41
N GLY A 317 -17.13 -0.82 0.06
CA GLY A 317 -15.94 -0.32 0.76
C GLY A 317 -15.87 1.22 0.74
N VAL A 318 -16.15 1.84 -0.40
CA VAL A 318 -16.19 3.31 -0.50
C VAL A 318 -17.37 3.89 0.28
N TRP A 319 -18.52 3.23 0.28
CA TRP A 319 -19.66 3.63 1.11
C TRP A 319 -19.30 3.63 2.60
N VAL A 320 -18.64 2.58 3.08
CA VAL A 320 -18.17 2.48 4.48
C VAL A 320 -17.17 3.61 4.77
N ALA A 321 -16.16 3.78 3.92
CA ALA A 321 -15.14 4.81 4.09
C ALA A 321 -15.73 6.23 4.13
N TYR A 322 -16.66 6.54 3.23
CA TYR A 322 -17.36 7.82 3.18
C TYR A 322 -18.15 8.10 4.46
N LYS A 323 -18.93 7.13 4.92
CA LYS A 323 -19.76 7.28 6.13
C LYS A 323 -18.91 7.44 7.38
N LEU A 324 -17.87 6.61 7.53
CA LEU A 324 -16.98 6.66 8.69
C LEU A 324 -16.15 7.94 8.71
N HIS A 325 -15.66 8.43 7.55
CA HIS A 325 -14.92 9.69 7.46
C HIS A 325 -15.69 10.84 8.12
N TYR A 326 -16.91 11.10 7.66
CA TYR A 326 -17.73 12.21 8.20
C TYR A 326 -18.24 11.95 9.60
N TRP A 327 -18.45 10.70 9.97
CA TRP A 327 -18.85 10.37 11.35
C TRP A 327 -17.72 10.65 12.33
N VAL A 328 -16.48 10.20 12.02
CA VAL A 328 -15.29 10.41 12.85
C VAL A 328 -14.91 11.88 12.90
N GLU A 329 -14.96 12.60 11.76
CA GLU A 329 -14.71 14.04 11.72
C GLU A 329 -15.67 14.80 12.66
N ARG A 330 -16.96 14.54 12.56
CA ARG A 330 -17.96 15.24 13.39
C ARG A 330 -17.91 14.85 14.87
N LYS A 331 -17.74 13.56 15.14
CA LYS A 331 -17.79 13.03 16.51
C LYS A 331 -16.50 13.28 17.28
N PHE A 332 -15.35 13.02 16.67
CA PHE A 332 -14.05 13.02 17.34
C PHE A 332 -13.16 14.21 16.94
N LYS A 333 -13.63 15.05 16.03
CA LYS A 333 -12.88 16.22 15.53
C LYS A 333 -11.54 15.85 14.89
N ILE A 334 -11.46 14.70 14.27
CA ILE A 334 -10.27 14.23 13.56
C ILE A 334 -10.31 14.79 12.13
N ASP A 335 -9.22 15.46 11.74
CA ASP A 335 -9.05 16.06 10.43
C ASP A 335 -8.19 15.16 9.54
N ASP A 336 -8.84 14.29 8.80
CA ASP A 336 -8.20 13.44 7.77
C ASP A 336 -8.11 14.21 6.45
N ALA A 337 -7.04 14.99 6.31
CA ALA A 337 -6.89 16.04 5.29
C ALA A 337 -6.96 15.55 3.84
N VAL A 338 -6.38 14.37 3.58
CA VAL A 338 -6.29 13.76 2.24
C VAL A 338 -7.15 12.50 2.13
N GLY A 339 -7.93 12.18 3.16
CA GLY A 339 -8.71 10.95 3.20
C GLY A 339 -7.85 9.69 3.44
N ALA A 340 -6.65 9.83 3.99
CA ALA A 340 -5.75 8.70 4.22
C ALA A 340 -6.37 7.64 5.14
N VAL A 341 -6.99 8.08 6.24
CA VAL A 341 -7.70 7.17 7.16
C VAL A 341 -8.92 6.56 6.48
N ALA A 342 -9.68 7.37 5.74
CA ALA A 342 -10.89 6.91 5.08
C ALA A 342 -10.58 5.86 3.99
N VAL A 343 -9.69 6.22 3.07
CA VAL A 343 -9.38 5.42 1.88
C VAL A 343 -8.54 4.19 2.23
N HIS A 344 -7.55 4.34 3.12
CA HIS A 344 -6.66 3.23 3.47
C HIS A 344 -7.16 2.50 4.72
N GLY A 345 -7.44 3.21 5.81
CA GLY A 345 -7.85 2.59 7.08
C GLY A 345 -9.22 1.92 7.00
N TYR A 346 -10.26 2.67 6.65
CA TYR A 346 -11.62 2.12 6.69
C TYR A 346 -11.92 1.19 5.51
N ALA A 347 -11.55 1.58 4.27
CA ALA A 347 -11.77 0.70 3.12
C ALA A 347 -10.86 -0.53 3.18
N GLY A 348 -9.59 -0.38 3.62
CA GLY A 348 -8.66 -1.51 3.76
C GLY A 348 -9.09 -2.50 4.85
N SER A 349 -9.49 -2.01 6.04
CA SER A 349 -10.02 -2.89 7.10
C SER A 349 -11.32 -3.58 6.68
N PHE A 350 -12.19 -2.90 5.93
CA PHE A 350 -13.39 -3.52 5.36
C PHE A 350 -13.04 -4.66 4.40
N GLY A 351 -11.96 -4.51 3.63
CA GLY A 351 -11.56 -5.50 2.62
C GLY A 351 -11.11 -6.85 3.19
N VAL A 352 -10.65 -6.90 4.44
CA VAL A 352 -10.16 -8.13 5.09
C VAL A 352 -11.17 -8.76 6.07
N ILE A 353 -12.36 -8.16 6.22
CA ILE A 353 -13.47 -8.69 7.01
C ILE A 353 -14.43 -9.48 6.13
#